data_b05135ddce6596b1216fd7a97d2b5880
#
_entry.id   b05135ddce6596b1216fd7a97d2b5880
#
_cell.length_a   1.000
_cell.length_b   1.000
_cell.length_c   1.000
_cell.angle_alpha   90.00
_cell.angle_beta   90.00
_cell.angle_gamma   90.00
#
_symmetry.space_group_name_H-M   'P 1'
#
loop_
_entity.id
_entity.type
_entity.pdbx_description
1 polymer ?
#
loop_
_entity_poly.entity_id
_entity_poly.type
_entity_poly.pdbx_seq_one_letter_code
_entity_poly.pdbx_strand_id
1 'polypeptide(L)'
;MGRYDLICIGAGPTGLACAMEAKRAGMRPLVIEKAALCNSIYRYPVNMVFFTTPELLEIGDLPMVCAAEKPTRVEALKYYRRTVEHYGLELRLFERVVRVDGHDGNFQVITRAKDGTEGNYAGKKIAVATGYYDLPNLLGVPGEDLPNVSHYYTEPHEYWNQEVVVVGGKNSAADAALDLYRNGARVTLVHRQKDLGSTIKYWVSRSIVKMPSEFSRFCPGEHIR
;
A
#
# COMPACT_ATOMS: atom_id res chain seq x y z
N MET A 1 -9.46 30.15 10.79
CA MET A 1 -8.49 29.02 10.92
C MET A 1 -7.11 29.51 10.53
N GLY A 2 -6.07 29.14 11.30
CA GLY A 2 -4.71 29.56 10.99
C GLY A 2 -4.17 28.87 9.75
N ARG A 3 -3.26 29.55 9.05
CA ARG A 3 -2.59 29.03 7.85
C ARG A 3 -1.51 28.02 8.21
N TYR A 4 -1.42 26.91 7.46
CA TYR A 4 -0.36 25.91 7.60
C TYR A 4 0.87 26.30 6.78
N ASP A 5 2.05 25.94 7.25
CA ASP A 5 3.28 26.13 6.48
C ASP A 5 3.43 25.06 5.41
N LEU A 6 3.00 23.82 5.73
CA LEU A 6 3.00 22.69 4.81
C LEU A 6 1.69 21.90 4.95
N ILE A 7 1.07 21.53 3.83
CA ILE A 7 -0.02 20.54 3.79
C ILE A 7 0.49 19.31 3.03
N CYS A 8 0.54 18.16 3.72
CA CYS A 8 0.88 16.87 3.12
C CYS A 8 -0.40 16.15 2.71
N ILE A 9 -0.51 15.79 1.45
CA ILE A 9 -1.64 15.04 0.88
C ILE A 9 -1.28 13.56 0.85
N GLY A 10 -1.80 12.80 1.79
CA GLY A 10 -1.52 11.39 2.04
C GLY A 10 -0.79 11.17 3.37
N ALA A 11 -1.32 10.28 4.22
CA ALA A 11 -0.75 9.89 5.51
C ALA A 11 -0.06 8.51 5.44
N GLY A 12 0.59 8.20 4.34
CA GLY A 12 1.55 7.11 4.23
C GLY A 12 2.92 7.49 4.83
N PRO A 13 3.88 6.56 4.88
CA PRO A 13 5.21 6.82 5.44
C PRO A 13 5.88 8.09 4.90
N THR A 14 5.79 8.33 3.60
CA THR A 14 6.36 9.52 2.94
C THR A 14 5.71 10.83 3.42
N GLY A 15 4.37 10.87 3.47
CA GLY A 15 3.66 12.08 3.93
C GLY A 15 3.91 12.36 5.41
N LEU A 16 3.98 11.31 6.23
CA LEU A 16 4.33 11.43 7.65
C LEU A 16 5.77 11.94 7.82
N ALA A 17 6.73 11.40 7.07
CA ALA A 17 8.12 11.85 7.10
C ALA A 17 8.23 13.34 6.71
N CYS A 18 7.55 13.78 5.65
CA CYS A 18 7.51 15.19 5.27
C CYS A 18 6.95 16.08 6.38
N ALA A 19 5.83 15.68 6.99
CA ALA A 19 5.20 16.45 8.07
C ALA A 19 6.08 16.50 9.33
N MET A 20 6.72 15.40 9.66
CA MET A 20 7.64 15.30 10.78
C MET A 20 8.84 16.22 10.61
N GLU A 21 9.52 16.16 9.45
CA GLU A 21 10.68 17.02 9.18
C GLU A 21 10.28 18.51 9.13
N ALA A 22 9.11 18.83 8.58
CA ALA A 22 8.57 20.19 8.64
C ALA A 22 8.40 20.66 10.09
N LYS A 23 7.83 19.80 10.95
CA LYS A 23 7.65 20.13 12.37
C LYS A 23 8.98 20.30 13.11
N ARG A 24 9.97 19.46 12.83
CA ARG A 24 11.35 19.60 13.37
C ARG A 24 12.01 20.92 12.94
N ALA A 25 11.70 21.40 11.74
CA ALA A 25 12.13 22.70 11.23
C ALA A 25 11.32 23.89 11.79
N GLY A 26 10.46 23.69 12.79
CA GLY A 26 9.63 24.74 13.40
C GLY A 26 8.43 25.17 12.55
N MET A 27 8.10 24.44 11.48
CA MET A 27 6.93 24.71 10.65
C MET A 27 5.67 24.08 11.26
N ARG A 28 4.51 24.59 10.86
CA ARG A 28 3.19 24.02 11.20
C ARG A 28 2.68 23.13 10.05
N PRO A 29 2.88 21.79 10.07
CA PRO A 29 2.34 20.89 9.07
C PRO A 29 0.90 20.48 9.38
N LEU A 30 0.15 20.15 8.31
CA LEU A 30 -1.11 19.39 8.34
C LEU A 30 -0.98 18.20 7.41
N VAL A 31 -1.44 17.03 7.84
CA VAL A 31 -1.53 15.85 6.97
C VAL A 31 -3.00 15.55 6.69
N ILE A 32 -3.36 15.36 5.43
CA ILE A 32 -4.73 15.03 5.02
C ILE A 32 -4.73 13.68 4.32
N GLU A 33 -5.56 12.75 4.80
CA GLU A 33 -5.66 11.38 4.29
C GLU A 33 -7.12 11.01 4.00
N LYS A 34 -7.37 10.48 2.81
CA LYS A 34 -8.72 10.07 2.36
C LYS A 34 -9.31 8.89 3.14
N ALA A 35 -8.47 8.12 3.83
CA ALA A 35 -8.87 6.91 4.52
C ALA A 35 -8.15 6.77 5.89
N ALA A 36 -7.81 5.58 6.31
CA ALA A 36 -7.08 5.34 7.54
C ALA A 36 -5.60 5.72 7.42
N LEU A 37 -4.96 5.99 8.55
CA LEU A 37 -3.52 6.20 8.64
C LEU A 37 -2.76 5.04 7.98
N CYS A 38 -1.80 5.34 7.09
CA CYS A 38 -1.04 4.36 6.31
C CYS A 38 -1.96 3.37 5.56
N ASN A 39 -3.00 3.87 4.90
CA ASN A 39 -4.05 3.07 4.30
C ASN A 39 -3.54 2.03 3.29
N SER A 40 -2.49 2.30 2.54
CA SER A 40 -1.88 1.31 1.64
C SER A 40 -1.32 0.12 2.42
N ILE A 41 -0.61 0.37 3.53
CA ILE A 41 -0.10 -0.70 4.42
C ILE A 41 -1.25 -1.44 5.09
N TYR A 42 -2.29 -0.73 5.50
CA TYR A 42 -3.50 -1.35 6.06
C TYR A 42 -4.18 -2.31 5.08
N ARG A 43 -4.12 -2.02 3.78
CA ARG A 43 -4.68 -2.86 2.70
C ARG A 43 -3.77 -3.95 2.18
N TYR A 44 -2.52 -4.05 2.64
CA TYR A 44 -1.64 -5.17 2.31
C TYR A 44 -2.18 -6.48 2.91
N PRO A 45 -1.77 -7.63 2.41
CA PRO A 45 -2.15 -8.92 2.97
C PRO A 45 -1.95 -8.98 4.48
N VAL A 46 -2.91 -9.57 5.19
CA VAL A 46 -2.96 -9.53 6.66
C VAL A 46 -1.68 -10.12 7.28
N ASN A 47 -1.17 -11.21 6.70
CA ASN A 47 0.02 -11.93 7.16
C ASN A 47 1.32 -11.44 6.50
N MET A 48 1.28 -10.28 5.83
CA MET A 48 2.44 -9.77 5.13
C MET A 48 3.60 -9.47 6.08
N VAL A 49 4.78 -9.95 5.69
CA VAL A 49 6.08 -9.58 6.24
C VAL A 49 6.80 -8.73 5.21
N PHE A 50 7.36 -7.59 5.62
CA PHE A 50 8.10 -6.72 4.72
C PHE A 50 9.37 -7.40 4.18
N PHE A 51 9.80 -7.01 2.99
CA PHE A 51 11.02 -7.56 2.38
C PHE A 51 12.30 -6.93 2.94
N THR A 52 12.16 -5.82 3.64
CA THR A 52 13.25 -5.01 4.20
C THR A 52 13.32 -5.14 5.71
N THR A 53 14.42 -4.70 6.30
CA THR A 53 14.62 -4.62 7.74
C THR A 53 13.93 -3.38 8.33
N PRO A 54 13.72 -3.33 9.65
CA PRO A 54 13.06 -2.19 10.32
C PRO A 54 13.71 -0.85 10.03
N GLU A 55 15.03 -0.80 10.01
CA GLU A 55 15.82 0.43 9.84
C GLU A 55 15.51 1.17 8.53
N LEU A 56 15.11 0.42 7.48
CA LEU A 56 14.74 1.00 6.19
C LEU A 56 13.27 1.46 6.11
N LEU A 57 12.49 1.17 7.15
CA LEU A 57 11.09 1.63 7.30
C LEU A 57 10.97 2.74 8.33
N GLU A 58 12.02 2.98 9.10
CA GLU A 58 12.04 4.04 10.10
C GLU A 58 11.91 5.42 9.48
N ILE A 59 11.20 6.28 10.17
CA ILE A 59 11.11 7.71 9.87
C ILE A 59 11.44 8.51 11.14
N GLY A 60 12.24 9.56 10.96
CA GLY A 60 12.75 10.33 12.07
C GLY A 60 13.76 9.56 12.90
N ASP A 61 13.89 9.96 14.16
CA ASP A 61 14.82 9.34 15.10
C ASP A 61 14.10 8.32 16.02
N LEU A 62 12.97 7.79 15.59
CA LEU A 62 12.18 6.82 16.34
C LEU A 62 12.49 5.41 15.84
N PRO A 63 13.15 4.55 16.65
CA PRO A 63 13.48 3.19 16.23
C PRO A 63 12.23 2.32 16.09
N MET A 64 12.20 1.48 15.06
CA MET A 64 11.19 0.47 14.84
C MET A 64 11.61 -0.86 15.43
N VAL A 65 11.08 -1.20 16.60
CA VAL A 65 11.36 -2.48 17.28
C VAL A 65 10.39 -3.54 16.79
N CYS A 66 10.92 -4.67 16.32
CA CYS A 66 10.18 -5.80 15.78
C CYS A 66 10.54 -7.10 16.51
N ALA A 67 9.65 -8.08 16.48
CA ALA A 67 9.86 -9.39 17.08
C ALA A 67 10.83 -10.27 16.26
N ALA A 68 10.97 -10.02 14.95
CA ALA A 68 11.80 -10.76 14.03
C ALA A 68 12.70 -9.80 13.22
N GLU A 69 13.61 -10.37 12.41
CA GLU A 69 14.50 -9.60 11.52
C GLU A 69 13.74 -8.66 10.56
N LYS A 70 12.53 -9.05 10.17
CA LYS A 70 11.70 -8.28 9.22
C LYS A 70 10.36 -7.96 9.84
N PRO A 71 9.91 -6.70 9.73
CA PRO A 71 8.66 -6.28 10.31
C PRO A 71 7.44 -6.92 9.64
N THR A 72 6.44 -7.20 10.41
CA THR A 72 5.11 -7.55 9.94
C THR A 72 4.31 -6.28 9.59
N ARG A 73 3.24 -6.46 8.79
CA ARG A 73 2.25 -5.40 8.52
C ARG A 73 1.71 -4.77 9.82
N VAL A 74 1.43 -5.58 10.83
CA VAL A 74 0.88 -5.10 12.10
C VAL A 74 1.89 -4.25 12.88
N GLU A 75 3.16 -4.65 12.90
CA GLU A 75 4.23 -3.89 13.55
C GLU A 75 4.45 -2.55 12.84
N ALA A 76 4.45 -2.52 11.50
CA ALA A 76 4.55 -1.28 10.75
C ALA A 76 3.40 -0.32 11.05
N LEU A 77 2.15 -0.80 11.08
CA LEU A 77 0.99 0.03 11.44
C LEU A 77 1.06 0.57 12.87
N LYS A 78 1.56 -0.23 13.82
CA LYS A 78 1.80 0.23 15.21
C LYS A 78 2.88 1.30 15.25
N TYR A 79 3.97 1.10 14.52
CA TYR A 79 5.09 2.02 14.45
C TYR A 79 4.65 3.39 13.93
N TYR A 80 3.97 3.46 12.78
CA TYR A 80 3.55 4.73 12.19
C TYR A 80 2.51 5.47 13.05
N ARG A 81 1.62 4.75 13.77
CA ARG A 81 0.75 5.40 14.77
C ARG A 81 1.56 6.04 15.90
N ARG A 82 2.53 5.31 16.46
CA ARG A 82 3.41 5.85 17.49
C ARG A 82 4.23 7.04 17.02
N THR A 83 4.67 7.02 15.78
CA THR A 83 5.38 8.16 15.17
C THR A 83 4.49 9.40 15.12
N VAL A 84 3.24 9.26 14.70
CA VAL A 84 2.27 10.37 14.71
C VAL A 84 2.07 10.93 16.12
N GLU A 85 1.88 10.07 17.10
CA GLU A 85 1.70 10.44 18.51
C GLU A 85 2.96 11.12 19.07
N HIS A 86 4.12 10.52 18.87
CA HIS A 86 5.40 11.02 19.37
C HIS A 86 5.72 12.44 18.87
N TYR A 87 5.51 12.68 17.58
CA TYR A 87 5.73 14.00 16.99
C TYR A 87 4.52 14.94 17.12
N GLY A 88 3.38 14.47 17.65
CA GLY A 88 2.16 15.26 17.78
C GLY A 88 1.72 15.88 16.45
N LEU A 89 1.70 15.06 15.38
CA LEU A 89 1.31 15.53 14.04
C LEU A 89 -0.18 15.82 13.98
N GLU A 90 -0.57 16.94 13.36
CA GLU A 90 -1.97 17.26 13.09
C GLU A 90 -2.45 16.52 11.84
N LEU A 91 -3.47 15.64 11.97
CA LEU A 91 -4.02 14.84 10.89
C LEU A 91 -5.50 15.09 10.67
N ARG A 92 -5.92 15.03 9.40
CA ARG A 92 -7.33 14.89 8.98
C ARG A 92 -7.45 13.55 8.26
N LEU A 93 -8.00 12.56 8.95
CA LEU A 93 -8.25 11.22 8.40
C LEU A 93 -9.68 11.12 7.86
N PHE A 94 -9.90 10.21 6.90
CA PHE A 94 -11.17 10.01 6.21
C PHE A 94 -11.68 11.25 5.48
N GLU A 95 -10.75 12.10 5.06
CA GLU A 95 -10.98 13.36 4.38
C GLU A 95 -10.17 13.41 3.08
N ARG A 96 -10.87 13.40 1.95
CA ARG A 96 -10.25 13.37 0.62
C ARG A 96 -9.99 14.78 0.11
N VAL A 97 -8.77 15.08 -0.27
CA VAL A 97 -8.47 16.27 -1.07
C VAL A 97 -9.10 16.11 -2.45
N VAL A 98 -9.97 17.03 -2.82
CA VAL A 98 -10.69 17.02 -4.10
C VAL A 98 -10.17 18.10 -5.06
N ARG A 99 -9.58 19.18 -4.53
CA ARG A 99 -9.00 20.25 -5.32
C ARG A 99 -7.92 20.99 -4.56
N VAL A 100 -6.92 21.45 -5.28
CA VAL A 100 -5.89 22.38 -4.80
C VAL A 100 -5.85 23.58 -5.74
N ASP A 101 -6.08 24.76 -5.21
CA ASP A 101 -6.04 26.02 -5.94
C ASP A 101 -4.88 26.88 -5.43
N GLY A 102 -4.45 27.85 -6.26
CA GLY A 102 -3.46 28.84 -5.87
C GLY A 102 -2.06 28.56 -6.42
N HIS A 103 -1.06 29.09 -5.75
CA HIS A 103 0.34 29.05 -6.17
C HIS A 103 1.25 28.98 -4.94
N ASP A 104 2.55 28.84 -5.17
CA ASP A 104 3.55 28.80 -4.12
C ASP A 104 3.44 29.98 -3.17
N GLY A 105 3.44 29.66 -1.88
CA GLY A 105 3.16 30.62 -0.80
C GLY A 105 1.67 30.85 -0.52
N ASN A 106 0.71 30.46 -1.37
CA ASN A 106 -0.73 30.74 -1.18
C ASN A 106 -1.62 29.66 -1.82
N PHE A 107 -1.67 28.47 -1.22
CA PHE A 107 -2.55 27.41 -1.63
C PHE A 107 -3.84 27.36 -0.82
N GLN A 108 -4.93 26.95 -1.48
CA GLN A 108 -6.19 26.55 -0.88
C GLN A 108 -6.44 25.08 -1.21
N VAL A 109 -6.60 24.26 -0.18
CA VAL A 109 -6.84 22.81 -0.31
C VAL A 109 -8.28 22.53 0.07
N ILE A 110 -9.09 22.12 -0.89
CA ILE A 110 -10.49 21.76 -0.72
C ILE A 110 -10.59 20.26 -0.52
N THR A 111 -11.31 19.87 0.50
CA THR A 111 -11.46 18.49 0.91
C THR A 111 -12.91 18.09 1.01
N ARG A 112 -13.18 16.78 1.01
CA ARG A 112 -14.50 16.21 1.29
C ARG A 112 -14.34 15.03 2.24
N ALA A 113 -14.99 15.11 3.39
CA ALA A 113 -15.06 14.03 4.36
C ALA A 113 -16.02 12.92 3.90
N LYS A 114 -15.99 11.76 4.56
CA LYS A 114 -16.81 10.60 4.19
C LYS A 114 -18.32 10.87 4.31
N ASP A 115 -18.73 11.76 5.21
CA ASP A 115 -20.12 12.19 5.40
C ASP A 115 -20.58 13.29 4.42
N GLY A 116 -19.70 13.70 3.48
CA GLY A 116 -19.95 14.74 2.49
C GLY A 116 -19.55 16.14 2.94
N THR A 117 -19.17 16.35 4.20
CA THR A 117 -18.74 17.66 4.71
C THR A 117 -17.51 18.15 3.95
N GLU A 118 -17.55 19.40 3.50
CA GLU A 118 -16.41 20.05 2.83
C GLU A 118 -15.53 20.78 3.83
N GLY A 119 -14.21 20.62 3.66
CA GLY A 119 -13.18 21.36 4.38
C GLY A 119 -12.42 22.29 3.44
N ASN A 120 -11.84 23.35 4.01
CA ASN A 120 -10.97 24.26 3.27
C ASN A 120 -9.78 24.64 4.18
N TYR A 121 -8.57 24.39 3.67
CA TYR A 121 -7.32 24.61 4.40
C TYR A 121 -6.38 25.50 3.60
N ALA A 122 -5.88 26.56 4.23
CA ALA A 122 -4.88 27.44 3.64
C ALA A 122 -3.47 26.95 3.98
N GLY A 123 -2.59 26.83 2.99
CA GLY A 123 -1.20 26.39 3.14
C GLY A 123 -0.22 27.23 2.33
N LYS A 124 1.05 27.28 2.79
CA LYS A 124 2.12 27.93 2.03
C LYS A 124 2.73 26.98 1.00
N LYS A 125 2.88 25.71 1.37
CA LYS A 125 3.49 24.65 0.56
C LYS A 125 2.60 23.40 0.57
N ILE A 126 2.71 22.61 -0.50
CA ILE A 126 2.01 21.33 -0.65
C ILE A 126 3.05 20.22 -0.89
N ALA A 127 2.93 19.11 -0.16
CA ALA A 127 3.63 17.87 -0.44
C ALA A 127 2.62 16.82 -0.89
N VAL A 128 2.74 16.31 -2.13
CA VAL A 128 1.88 15.26 -2.67
C VAL A 128 2.51 13.90 -2.39
N ALA A 129 1.90 13.11 -1.49
CA ALA A 129 2.37 11.81 -1.04
C ALA A 129 1.26 10.74 -1.13
N THR A 130 0.48 10.78 -2.21
CA THR A 130 -0.75 9.98 -2.39
C THR A 130 -0.50 8.50 -2.63
N GLY A 131 0.75 8.10 -2.93
CA GLY A 131 1.07 6.73 -3.32
C GLY A 131 0.40 6.30 -4.63
N TYR A 132 0.42 4.98 -4.91
CA TYR A 132 -0.16 4.42 -6.14
C TYR A 132 -0.92 3.10 -5.90
N TYR A 133 -0.92 2.56 -4.68
CA TYR A 133 -1.46 1.23 -4.38
C TYR A 133 -2.99 1.13 -4.61
N ASP A 134 -3.71 2.23 -4.51
CA ASP A 134 -5.18 2.25 -4.66
C ASP A 134 -5.66 2.21 -6.13
N LEU A 135 -4.74 2.22 -7.09
CA LEU A 135 -5.04 2.16 -8.52
C LEU A 135 -4.50 0.84 -9.06
N PRO A 136 -5.35 -0.20 -9.18
CA PRO A 136 -4.93 -1.47 -9.75
C PRO A 136 -4.58 -1.31 -11.23
N ASN A 137 -3.60 -2.08 -11.68
CA ASN A 137 -3.22 -2.10 -13.08
C ASN A 137 -4.14 -3.07 -13.82
N LEU A 138 -5.22 -2.55 -14.40
CA LEU A 138 -6.23 -3.34 -15.10
C LEU A 138 -5.66 -3.99 -16.35
N LEU A 139 -6.07 -5.21 -16.64
CA LEU A 139 -5.69 -5.97 -17.84
C LEU A 139 -6.57 -5.61 -19.04
N GLY A 140 -7.80 -5.14 -18.79
CA GLY A 140 -8.79 -4.83 -19.82
C GLY A 140 -9.34 -6.08 -20.51
N VAL A 141 -9.38 -7.20 -19.81
CA VAL A 141 -9.88 -8.47 -20.35
C VAL A 141 -11.36 -8.69 -19.99
N PRO A 142 -12.14 -9.40 -20.81
CA PRO A 142 -13.51 -9.75 -20.48
C PRO A 142 -13.62 -10.49 -19.15
N GLY A 143 -14.52 -10.06 -18.29
CA GLY A 143 -14.76 -10.66 -16.97
C GLY A 143 -13.88 -10.15 -15.85
N GLU A 144 -12.99 -9.18 -16.09
CA GLU A 144 -12.14 -8.58 -15.04
C GLU A 144 -12.95 -7.85 -13.96
N ASP A 145 -14.18 -7.42 -14.29
CA ASP A 145 -15.14 -6.73 -13.42
C ASP A 145 -16.10 -7.66 -12.68
N LEU A 146 -15.99 -8.98 -12.87
CA LEU A 146 -16.86 -9.94 -12.19
C LEU A 146 -16.63 -9.94 -10.67
N PRO A 147 -17.67 -10.23 -9.86
CA PRO A 147 -17.61 -10.16 -8.40
C PRO A 147 -16.63 -11.16 -7.75
N ASN A 148 -16.26 -12.22 -8.48
CA ASN A 148 -15.27 -13.21 -8.07
C ASN A 148 -13.84 -12.86 -8.52
N VAL A 149 -13.61 -11.68 -9.10
CA VAL A 149 -12.28 -11.16 -9.45
C VAL A 149 -11.86 -10.08 -8.45
N SER A 150 -10.67 -10.20 -7.91
CA SER A 150 -10.09 -9.22 -6.99
C SER A 150 -8.72 -8.78 -7.46
N HIS A 151 -8.45 -7.47 -7.37
CA HIS A 151 -7.13 -6.90 -7.62
C HIS A 151 -6.29 -6.76 -6.34
N TYR A 152 -6.89 -7.09 -5.19
CA TYR A 152 -6.25 -6.99 -3.87
C TYR A 152 -6.45 -8.28 -3.09
N TYR A 153 -5.37 -9.03 -2.95
CA TYR A 153 -5.33 -10.18 -2.08
C TYR A 153 -5.20 -9.73 -0.62
N THR A 154 -5.97 -10.32 0.28
CA THR A 154 -5.99 -9.99 1.71
C THR A 154 -5.50 -11.11 2.60
N GLU A 155 -6.16 -12.29 2.52
CA GLU A 155 -5.83 -13.45 3.34
C GLU A 155 -6.28 -14.75 2.66
N PRO A 156 -5.71 -15.92 3.02
CA PRO A 156 -5.99 -17.16 2.30
C PRO A 156 -7.23 -17.90 2.77
N HIS A 157 -7.78 -17.61 3.95
CA HIS A 157 -8.77 -18.46 4.62
C HIS A 157 -10.04 -18.68 3.81
N GLU A 158 -10.55 -17.66 3.17
CA GLU A 158 -11.77 -17.72 2.33
C GLU A 158 -11.58 -18.58 1.06
N TYR A 159 -10.34 -18.86 0.66
CA TYR A 159 -10.01 -19.65 -0.53
C TYR A 159 -9.69 -21.13 -0.22
N TRP A 160 -9.82 -21.56 1.03
CA TRP A 160 -9.58 -22.95 1.39
C TRP A 160 -10.43 -23.91 0.56
N ASN A 161 -9.80 -24.93 -0.04
CA ASN A 161 -10.42 -25.90 -0.94
C ASN A 161 -11.10 -25.31 -2.19
N GLN A 162 -10.77 -24.06 -2.57
CA GLN A 162 -11.25 -23.41 -3.80
C GLN A 162 -10.22 -23.55 -4.92
N GLU A 163 -10.70 -23.44 -6.16
CA GLU A 163 -9.86 -23.26 -7.35
C GLU A 163 -9.60 -21.76 -7.56
N VAL A 164 -8.35 -21.36 -7.51
CA VAL A 164 -7.96 -19.96 -7.58
C VAL A 164 -6.98 -19.72 -8.70
N VAL A 165 -7.28 -18.76 -9.55
CA VAL A 165 -6.35 -18.29 -10.59
C VAL A 165 -5.70 -16.99 -10.13
N VAL A 166 -4.38 -16.99 -10.04
CA VAL A 166 -3.59 -15.78 -9.76
C VAL A 166 -2.93 -15.31 -11.05
N VAL A 167 -3.23 -14.10 -11.49
CA VAL A 167 -2.67 -13.52 -12.71
C VAL A 167 -1.54 -12.55 -12.37
N GLY A 168 -0.34 -12.85 -12.82
CA GLY A 168 0.84 -12.01 -12.61
C GLY A 168 2.13 -12.80 -12.47
N GLY A 169 3.25 -12.17 -12.72
CA GLY A 169 4.59 -12.79 -12.69
C GLY A 169 5.60 -12.03 -11.83
N LYS A 170 5.15 -11.20 -10.87
CA LYS A 170 6.01 -10.45 -9.94
C LYS A 170 5.77 -10.87 -8.48
N ASN A 171 6.48 -10.23 -7.54
CA ASN A 171 6.46 -10.61 -6.13
C ASN A 171 5.04 -10.76 -5.55
N SER A 172 4.15 -9.79 -5.76
CA SER A 172 2.79 -9.84 -5.19
C SER A 172 1.98 -11.06 -5.65
N ALA A 173 2.05 -11.41 -6.95
CA ALA A 173 1.37 -12.58 -7.47
C ALA A 173 2.00 -13.88 -6.94
N ALA A 174 3.33 -13.93 -6.88
CA ALA A 174 4.06 -15.07 -6.37
C ALA A 174 3.80 -15.31 -4.88
N ASP A 175 3.79 -14.24 -4.07
CA ASP A 175 3.49 -14.32 -2.63
C ASP A 175 2.05 -14.75 -2.39
N ALA A 176 1.08 -14.15 -3.09
CA ALA A 176 -0.33 -14.53 -2.99
C ALA A 176 -0.56 -16.00 -3.39
N ALA A 177 0.00 -16.42 -4.52
CA ALA A 177 -0.12 -17.81 -4.99
C ALA A 177 0.47 -18.81 -3.99
N LEU A 178 1.62 -18.47 -3.41
CA LEU A 178 2.30 -19.32 -2.43
C LEU A 178 1.51 -19.40 -1.11
N ASP A 179 0.98 -18.27 -0.63
CA ASP A 179 0.17 -18.20 0.58
C ASP A 179 -1.14 -18.99 0.42
N LEU A 180 -1.86 -18.79 -0.68
CA LEU A 180 -3.06 -19.54 -1.04
C LEU A 180 -2.82 -21.05 -1.09
N TYR A 181 -1.77 -21.49 -1.78
CA TYR A 181 -1.42 -22.90 -1.89
C TYR A 181 -1.10 -23.54 -0.54
N ARG A 182 -0.29 -22.86 0.30
CA ARG A 182 0.06 -23.34 1.64
C ARG A 182 -1.15 -23.47 2.57
N ASN A 183 -2.19 -22.72 2.29
CA ASN A 183 -3.45 -22.73 3.04
C ASN A 183 -4.56 -23.58 2.37
N GLY A 184 -4.21 -24.43 1.42
CA GLY A 184 -5.09 -25.47 0.90
C GLY A 184 -5.98 -25.07 -0.27
N ALA A 185 -5.71 -23.95 -0.94
CA ALA A 185 -6.31 -23.63 -2.23
C ALA A 185 -5.66 -24.44 -3.38
N ARG A 186 -6.42 -24.75 -4.41
CA ARG A 186 -5.91 -25.28 -5.69
C ARG A 186 -5.55 -24.10 -6.59
N VAL A 187 -4.29 -23.73 -6.63
CA VAL A 187 -3.80 -22.51 -7.27
C VAL A 187 -3.28 -22.75 -8.68
N THR A 188 -3.74 -21.93 -9.62
CA THR A 188 -3.13 -21.78 -10.95
C THR A 188 -2.51 -20.39 -11.07
N LEU A 189 -1.18 -20.32 -11.23
CA LEU A 189 -0.48 -19.07 -11.47
C LEU A 189 -0.32 -18.83 -12.98
N VAL A 190 -0.88 -17.76 -13.49
CA VAL A 190 -0.86 -17.39 -14.93
C VAL A 190 0.01 -16.16 -15.13
N HIS A 191 0.98 -16.25 -16.04
CA HIS A 191 1.83 -15.11 -16.41
C HIS A 191 2.29 -15.20 -17.88
N ARG A 192 2.62 -14.05 -18.46
CA ARG A 192 2.93 -13.92 -19.90
C ARG A 192 4.36 -14.29 -20.30
N GLN A 193 5.27 -14.57 -19.38
CA GLN A 193 6.66 -14.90 -19.67
C GLN A 193 6.91 -16.39 -19.41
N LYS A 194 7.87 -16.99 -20.11
CA LYS A 194 8.22 -18.40 -19.96
C LYS A 194 8.64 -18.75 -18.53
N ASP A 195 9.38 -17.85 -17.89
CA ASP A 195 9.86 -18.01 -16.53
C ASP A 195 9.35 -16.88 -15.65
N LEU A 196 9.25 -17.15 -14.36
CA LEU A 196 8.96 -16.11 -13.37
C LEU A 196 10.08 -15.08 -13.37
N GLY A 197 9.73 -13.79 -13.31
CA GLY A 197 10.67 -12.69 -13.44
C GLY A 197 11.83 -12.77 -12.43
N SER A 198 13.04 -12.42 -12.88
CA SER A 198 14.27 -12.37 -12.05
C SER A 198 14.18 -11.44 -10.84
N THR A 199 13.17 -10.56 -10.81
CA THR A 199 12.89 -9.64 -9.70
C THR A 199 12.14 -10.29 -8.54
N ILE A 200 11.64 -11.53 -8.71
CA ILE A 200 11.02 -12.29 -7.60
C ILE A 200 12.10 -12.66 -6.60
N LYS A 201 11.80 -12.43 -5.33
CA LYS A 201 12.72 -12.77 -4.25
C LYS A 201 13.08 -14.25 -4.29
N TYR A 202 14.37 -14.58 -4.17
CA TYR A 202 14.90 -15.93 -4.41
C TYR A 202 14.22 -17.01 -3.53
N TRP A 203 13.83 -16.67 -2.30
CA TRP A 203 13.16 -17.61 -1.40
C TRP A 203 11.73 -17.94 -1.84
N VAL A 204 11.02 -16.97 -2.46
CA VAL A 204 9.68 -17.16 -3.04
C VAL A 204 9.81 -18.01 -4.30
N SER A 205 10.73 -17.67 -5.20
CA SER A 205 11.02 -18.42 -6.42
C SER A 205 11.40 -19.87 -6.12
N ARG A 206 12.31 -20.13 -5.17
CA ARG A 206 12.67 -21.50 -4.74
C ARG A 206 11.48 -22.29 -4.20
N SER A 207 10.57 -21.64 -3.51
CA SER A 207 9.38 -22.31 -2.99
C SER A 207 8.41 -22.69 -4.10
N ILE A 208 8.21 -21.83 -5.08
CA ILE A 208 7.33 -22.08 -6.24
C ILE A 208 7.89 -23.21 -7.11
N VAL A 209 9.19 -23.23 -7.38
CA VAL A 209 9.85 -24.28 -8.20
C VAL A 209 9.69 -25.68 -7.60
N LYS A 210 9.51 -25.78 -6.28
CA LYS A 210 9.31 -27.06 -5.58
C LYS A 210 7.85 -27.54 -5.60
N MET A 211 6.93 -26.76 -6.16
CA MET A 211 5.52 -27.12 -6.22
C MET A 211 5.20 -28.02 -7.42
N PRO A 212 4.09 -28.78 -7.37
CA PRO A 212 3.65 -29.60 -8.50
C PRO A 212 3.53 -28.77 -9.79
N SER A 213 3.78 -29.42 -10.94
CA SER A 213 3.74 -28.78 -12.27
C SER A 213 2.39 -28.10 -12.61
N GLU A 214 1.34 -28.48 -11.92
CA GLU A 214 -0.01 -27.92 -12.05
C GLU A 214 -0.14 -26.52 -11.42
N PHE A 215 0.79 -26.16 -10.54
CA PHE A 215 0.80 -24.88 -9.85
C PHE A 215 1.10 -23.67 -10.75
N SER A 216 1.84 -23.85 -11.82
CA SER A 216 2.22 -22.74 -12.71
C SER A 216 1.93 -23.09 -14.17
N ARG A 217 1.02 -22.34 -14.79
CA ARG A 217 0.78 -22.41 -16.23
C ARG A 217 1.31 -21.15 -16.90
N PHE A 218 2.21 -21.36 -17.82
CA PHE A 218 2.67 -20.34 -18.75
C PHE A 218 1.60 -20.15 -19.84
N CYS A 219 1.04 -18.93 -19.94
CA CYS A 219 0.22 -18.53 -21.07
C CYS A 219 1.03 -17.55 -21.92
N PRO A 220 1.54 -17.96 -23.12
CA PRO A 220 2.15 -17.01 -24.05
C PRO A 220 1.14 -15.92 -24.39
N GLY A 221 1.60 -14.68 -24.47
CA GLY A 221 0.78 -13.45 -24.51
C GLY A 221 -0.17 -13.25 -25.69
N GLU A 222 -0.41 -14.25 -26.52
CA GLU A 222 -1.36 -14.20 -27.64
C GLU A 222 -2.81 -14.53 -27.24
N HIS A 223 -3.04 -15.02 -26.02
CA HIS A 223 -4.36 -15.45 -25.55
C HIS A 223 -4.97 -14.64 -24.40
N ILE A 224 -4.31 -13.55 -23.97
CA ILE A 224 -4.87 -12.57 -23.02
C ILE A 224 -5.18 -11.29 -23.84
N ARG A 225 -6.12 -11.40 -24.76
CA ARG A 225 -6.78 -10.26 -25.41
C ARG A 225 -8.28 -10.40 -25.27
#